data_d15f0c5c61b0f23fa94f9b653a74dc9b
#
_entry.id   d15f0c5c61b0f23fa94f9b653a74dc9b
#
_cell.length_a   1.000
_cell.length_b   1.000
_cell.length_c   1.000
_cell.angle_alpha   90.00
_cell.angle_beta   90.00
_cell.angle_gamma   90.00
#
_symmetry.space_group_name_H-M   'P 1'
#
loop_
_entity.id
_entity.type
_entity.pdbx_description
1 polymer ?
#
loop_
_entity_poly.entity_id
_entity_poly.type
_entity_poly.pdbx_seq_one_letter_code
_entity_poly.pdbx_strand_id
1 'polypeptide(L)'
;MSEYKLTPWSLADLFPSSDGPEIEAAFTELEAMASDFEAYRQKLTPDIDFEDFMDAIKAVEKATQAAHILGTYPGLWFAADTQSQDAQTLYARVQQFMAQVENQTLFFSLWWKELADQKAEALMSRSDGYRYWLEEMRHFKPHTLSEAEEKVINIKDVNGKHAQVTLYDSITNRYVFKVEVDGEEKEMTRGQLTVLVQGSDPDLRKAAYQELYRIYADDGPILGQMYQTLIRDWRSENIDLRSYAAPISARNLVNDLPDEVVDILLDLSEKNADIFQRYFKYKAKLLGLDKLRRYDIYAPVAEADKTYDFDRAVNLTLSAFEDFDPRVAELAKKVFDDGHIDSEGR
;
A
#
# COMPACT_ATOMS: atom_id res chain seq x y z
N MET A 1 -25.08 13.85 -20.72
CA MET A 1 -24.20 13.18 -19.76
C MET A 1 -22.81 13.18 -20.36
N SER A 2 -21.78 13.49 -19.62
CA SER A 2 -20.40 13.34 -20.10
C SER A 2 -20.13 11.85 -20.29
N GLU A 3 -19.57 11.49 -21.44
CA GLU A 3 -19.13 10.13 -21.73
C GLU A 3 -17.80 9.88 -20.99
N TYR A 4 -17.74 8.90 -20.09
CA TYR A 4 -16.52 8.51 -19.40
C TYR A 4 -15.61 7.70 -20.32
N LYS A 5 -14.33 8.08 -20.39
CA LYS A 5 -13.33 7.41 -21.26
C LYS A 5 -12.20 6.86 -20.43
N LEU A 6 -11.53 5.83 -20.95
CA LEU A 6 -10.27 5.36 -20.36
C LEU A 6 -9.23 6.47 -20.44
N THR A 7 -8.66 6.82 -19.29
CA THR A 7 -7.64 7.86 -19.17
C THR A 7 -6.65 7.49 -18.07
N PRO A 8 -5.40 7.97 -18.11
CA PRO A 8 -4.58 8.02 -16.92
C PRO A 8 -5.24 8.92 -15.87
N TRP A 9 -4.90 8.73 -14.61
CA TRP A 9 -5.36 9.64 -13.55
C TRP A 9 -4.73 11.02 -13.63
N SER A 10 -5.43 12.03 -13.12
CA SER A 10 -4.90 13.36 -12.89
C SER A 10 -4.25 13.44 -11.50
N LEU A 11 -3.01 13.91 -11.43
CA LEU A 11 -2.32 14.22 -10.19
C LEU A 11 -2.24 15.73 -9.93
N ALA A 12 -2.94 16.53 -10.74
CA ALA A 12 -2.86 17.99 -10.70
C ALA A 12 -3.39 18.61 -9.39
N ASP A 13 -4.27 17.91 -8.67
CA ASP A 13 -4.75 18.33 -7.36
C ASP A 13 -3.68 18.22 -6.26
N LEU A 14 -2.67 17.37 -6.46
CA LEU A 14 -1.51 17.30 -5.58
C LEU A 14 -0.47 18.34 -5.98
N PHE A 15 0.00 18.28 -7.23
CA PHE A 15 0.90 19.26 -7.82
C PHE A 15 0.60 19.47 -9.31
N PRO A 16 0.61 20.70 -9.81
CA PRO A 16 0.31 21.00 -11.22
C PRO A 16 1.28 20.38 -12.22
N SER A 17 2.56 20.24 -11.82
CA SER A 17 3.61 19.57 -12.60
C SER A 17 4.72 19.02 -11.71
N SER A 18 5.51 18.10 -12.26
CA SER A 18 6.61 17.43 -11.56
C SER A 18 7.88 18.29 -11.41
N ASP A 19 8.00 19.33 -12.21
CA ASP A 19 9.14 20.26 -12.28
C ASP A 19 8.76 21.71 -11.89
N GLY A 20 7.51 21.88 -11.40
CA GLY A 20 6.99 23.18 -11.00
C GLY A 20 7.58 23.71 -9.70
N PRO A 21 7.49 25.04 -9.49
CA PRO A 21 7.95 25.68 -8.26
C PRO A 21 7.19 25.19 -7.01
N GLU A 22 6.00 24.63 -7.18
CA GLU A 22 5.16 24.13 -6.10
C GLU A 22 5.80 22.92 -5.38
N ILE A 23 6.44 22.02 -6.13
CA ILE A 23 7.16 20.88 -5.54
C ILE A 23 8.38 21.35 -4.74
N GLU A 24 9.17 22.28 -5.28
CA GLU A 24 10.32 22.85 -4.58
C GLU A 24 9.89 23.64 -3.33
N ALA A 25 8.77 24.34 -3.41
CA ALA A 25 8.17 24.99 -2.26
C ALA A 25 7.75 23.99 -1.18
N ALA A 26 7.14 22.85 -1.56
CA ALA A 26 6.74 21.80 -0.62
C ALA A 26 7.95 21.17 0.10
N PHE A 27 9.07 20.93 -0.60
CA PHE A 27 10.32 20.50 0.03
C PHE A 27 10.80 21.51 1.06
N THR A 28 10.84 22.78 0.68
CA THR A 28 11.31 23.88 1.55
C THR A 28 10.40 24.05 2.77
N GLU A 29 9.09 24.00 2.58
CA GLU A 29 8.11 24.12 3.66
C GLU A 29 8.22 22.97 4.66
N LEU A 30 8.32 21.73 4.17
CA LEU A 30 8.45 20.56 5.04
C LEU A 30 9.78 20.53 5.79
N GLU A 31 10.88 20.95 5.15
CA GLU A 31 12.18 21.11 5.82
C GLU A 31 12.12 22.15 6.93
N ALA A 32 11.46 23.30 6.68
CA ALA A 32 11.25 24.32 7.69
C ALA A 32 10.39 23.80 8.86
N MET A 33 9.30 23.08 8.59
CA MET A 33 8.46 22.47 9.62
C MET A 33 9.26 21.48 10.49
N ALA A 34 10.11 20.64 9.88
CA ALA A 34 10.95 19.69 10.62
C ALA A 34 12.00 20.41 11.47
N SER A 35 12.60 21.48 10.94
CA SER A 35 13.57 22.31 11.66
C SER A 35 12.93 23.06 12.84
N ASP A 36 11.76 23.66 12.62
CA ASP A 36 11.01 24.36 13.69
C ASP A 36 10.56 23.36 14.77
N PHE A 37 10.23 22.13 14.37
CA PHE A 37 9.83 21.10 15.31
C PHE A 37 10.96 20.68 16.28
N GLU A 38 12.22 20.80 15.88
CA GLU A 38 13.35 20.50 16.80
C GLU A 38 13.34 21.40 18.05
N ALA A 39 12.74 22.59 18.00
CA ALA A 39 12.62 23.45 19.18
C ALA A 39 11.79 22.80 20.31
N TYR A 40 10.89 21.88 19.98
CA TYR A 40 10.12 21.14 20.98
C TYR A 40 10.95 20.15 21.78
N ARG A 41 12.10 19.71 21.27
CA ARG A 41 12.97 18.75 21.97
C ARG A 41 13.30 19.18 23.40
N GLN A 42 13.51 20.48 23.64
CA GLN A 42 13.80 20.99 24.97
C GLN A 42 12.56 21.06 25.89
N LYS A 43 11.36 21.10 25.30
CA LYS A 43 10.08 21.14 26.02
C LYS A 43 9.56 19.74 26.38
N LEU A 44 9.98 18.71 25.66
CA LEU A 44 9.55 17.31 25.86
C LEU A 44 10.20 16.72 27.10
N THR A 45 9.72 17.15 28.26
CA THR A 45 10.12 16.65 29.58
C THR A 45 9.00 15.81 30.20
N PRO A 46 9.26 15.01 31.24
CA PRO A 46 8.20 14.28 31.93
C PRO A 46 7.10 15.17 32.54
N ASP A 47 7.39 16.45 32.73
CA ASP A 47 6.49 17.45 33.35
C ASP A 47 6.04 18.53 32.32
N ILE A 48 6.01 18.16 31.02
CA ILE A 48 5.56 19.08 29.96
C ILE A 48 4.18 19.65 30.26
N ASP A 49 3.99 20.94 30.02
CA ASP A 49 2.67 21.54 30.07
C ASP A 49 1.76 20.98 28.96
N PHE A 50 0.46 20.86 29.26
CA PHE A 50 -0.47 20.25 28.33
C PHE A 50 -0.65 21.09 27.04
N GLU A 51 -0.58 22.42 27.11
CA GLU A 51 -0.65 23.29 25.93
C GLU A 51 0.54 23.07 25.02
N ASP A 52 1.77 23.04 25.60
CA ASP A 52 3.00 22.72 24.83
C ASP A 52 2.94 21.32 24.22
N PHE A 53 2.37 20.34 24.92
CA PHE A 53 2.18 19.00 24.39
C PHE A 53 1.22 18.99 23.19
N MET A 54 0.09 19.66 23.29
CA MET A 54 -0.89 19.74 22.20
C MET A 54 -0.36 20.52 21.02
N ASP A 55 0.46 21.55 21.23
CA ASP A 55 1.11 22.29 20.18
C ASP A 55 2.13 21.41 19.44
N ALA A 56 2.88 20.58 20.14
CA ALA A 56 3.77 19.60 19.52
C ALA A 56 3.00 18.56 18.68
N ILE A 57 1.85 18.05 19.15
CA ILE A 57 0.99 17.14 18.39
C ILE A 57 0.52 17.80 17.08
N LYS A 58 -0.01 19.03 17.16
CA LYS A 58 -0.49 19.77 15.97
C LYS A 58 0.64 20.06 14.98
N ALA A 59 1.84 20.32 15.47
CA ALA A 59 3.01 20.51 14.63
C ALA A 59 3.39 19.22 13.88
N VAL A 60 3.37 18.06 14.57
CA VAL A 60 3.57 16.74 13.95
C VAL A 60 2.48 16.47 12.91
N GLU A 61 1.22 16.70 13.26
CA GLU A 61 0.09 16.49 12.34
C GLU A 61 0.25 17.30 11.05
N LYS A 62 0.58 18.60 11.19
CA LYS A 62 0.79 19.47 10.04
C LYS A 62 1.96 19.02 9.16
N ALA A 63 3.08 18.64 9.77
CA ALA A 63 4.25 18.12 9.04
C ALA A 63 3.93 16.78 8.35
N THR A 64 3.17 15.91 9.03
CA THR A 64 2.73 14.63 8.46
C THR A 64 1.83 14.84 7.25
N GLN A 65 0.88 15.77 7.29
CA GLN A 65 0.02 16.09 6.14
C GLN A 65 0.84 16.59 4.95
N ALA A 66 1.78 17.50 5.17
CA ALA A 66 2.68 17.99 4.11
C ALA A 66 3.54 16.87 3.54
N ALA A 67 4.08 16.00 4.39
CA ALA A 67 4.86 14.83 3.99
C ALA A 67 4.04 13.85 3.14
N HIS A 68 2.78 13.59 3.52
CA HIS A 68 1.89 12.71 2.75
C HIS A 68 1.60 13.27 1.36
N ILE A 69 1.32 14.56 1.21
CA ILE A 69 1.06 15.18 -0.09
C ILE A 69 2.31 15.05 -0.98
N LEU A 70 3.48 15.45 -0.45
CA LEU A 70 4.74 15.40 -1.19
C LEU A 70 5.16 13.96 -1.53
N GLY A 71 4.89 12.99 -0.64
CA GLY A 71 5.22 11.57 -0.87
C GLY A 71 4.27 10.87 -1.83
N THR A 72 2.99 11.23 -1.81
CA THR A 72 1.95 10.58 -2.61
C THR A 72 2.12 10.87 -4.10
N TYR A 73 2.41 12.10 -4.47
CA TYR A 73 2.54 12.51 -5.88
C TYR A 73 3.54 11.65 -6.67
N PRO A 74 4.82 11.57 -6.30
CA PRO A 74 5.79 10.77 -7.05
C PRO A 74 5.53 9.27 -6.94
N GLY A 75 4.94 8.81 -5.83
CA GLY A 75 4.54 7.41 -5.67
C GLY A 75 3.45 7.00 -6.66
N LEU A 76 2.41 7.82 -6.83
CA LEU A 76 1.36 7.59 -7.82
C LEU A 76 1.88 7.74 -9.26
N TRP A 77 2.75 8.72 -9.53
CA TRP A 77 3.36 8.88 -10.84
C TRP A 77 4.23 7.67 -11.21
N PHE A 78 5.08 7.20 -10.29
CA PHE A 78 5.85 5.98 -10.49
C PHE A 78 4.95 4.75 -10.69
N ALA A 79 3.88 4.60 -9.92
CA ALA A 79 2.92 3.50 -10.10
C ALA A 79 2.23 3.54 -11.47
N ALA A 80 2.02 4.74 -12.00
CA ALA A 80 1.46 4.95 -13.33
C ALA A 80 2.44 4.58 -14.44
N ASP A 81 3.73 4.90 -14.29
CA ASP A 81 4.78 4.56 -15.26
C ASP A 81 6.11 4.28 -14.55
N THR A 82 6.34 3.02 -14.22
CA THR A 82 7.59 2.57 -13.58
C THR A 82 8.82 2.66 -14.47
N GLN A 83 8.66 2.93 -15.77
CA GLN A 83 9.77 3.10 -16.72
C GLN A 83 10.16 4.57 -16.93
N SER A 84 9.35 5.51 -16.45
CA SER A 84 9.66 6.94 -16.51
C SER A 84 10.88 7.28 -15.64
N GLN A 85 11.93 7.77 -16.26
CA GLN A 85 13.15 8.22 -15.58
C GLN A 85 12.89 9.40 -14.64
N ASP A 86 12.00 10.31 -15.05
CA ASP A 86 11.65 11.50 -14.26
C ASP A 86 10.85 11.09 -13.02
N ALA A 87 9.88 10.16 -13.15
CA ALA A 87 9.12 9.62 -12.03
C ALA A 87 10.04 8.90 -11.03
N GLN A 88 10.95 8.05 -11.52
CA GLN A 88 11.93 7.34 -10.69
C GLN A 88 12.85 8.34 -9.94
N THR A 89 13.32 9.37 -10.63
CA THR A 89 14.22 10.38 -10.05
C THR A 89 13.54 11.16 -8.94
N LEU A 90 12.30 11.65 -9.18
CA LEU A 90 11.56 12.38 -8.17
C LEU A 90 11.18 11.48 -6.99
N TYR A 91 10.75 10.25 -7.27
CA TYR A 91 10.39 9.28 -6.23
C TYR A 91 11.56 8.97 -5.31
N ALA A 92 12.75 8.68 -5.88
CA ALA A 92 13.97 8.44 -5.10
C ALA A 92 14.40 9.66 -4.27
N ARG A 93 14.31 10.88 -4.86
CA ARG A 93 14.60 12.14 -4.15
C ARG A 93 13.69 12.33 -2.94
N VAL A 94 12.39 12.10 -3.13
CA VAL A 94 11.40 12.26 -2.06
C VAL A 94 11.59 11.20 -0.98
N GLN A 95 11.83 9.93 -1.32
CA GLN A 95 12.10 8.89 -0.32
C GLN A 95 13.31 9.23 0.56
N GLN A 96 14.40 9.70 -0.05
CA GLN A 96 15.60 10.11 0.71
C GLN A 96 15.32 11.32 1.61
N PHE A 97 14.57 12.30 1.11
CA PHE A 97 14.19 13.47 1.88
C PHE A 97 13.28 13.12 3.06
N MET A 98 12.29 12.23 2.85
CA MET A 98 11.39 11.77 3.92
C MET A 98 12.16 11.07 5.05
N ALA A 99 13.15 10.24 4.75
CA ALA A 99 13.98 9.63 5.78
C ALA A 99 14.78 10.68 6.59
N GLN A 100 15.18 11.80 5.98
CA GLN A 100 15.83 12.90 6.70
C GLN A 100 14.84 13.63 7.62
N VAL A 101 13.64 13.95 7.11
CA VAL A 101 12.57 14.57 7.91
C VAL A 101 12.16 13.68 9.08
N GLU A 102 11.99 12.39 8.85
CA GLU A 102 11.69 11.42 9.89
C GLU A 102 12.80 11.40 10.95
N ASN A 103 14.06 11.38 10.54
CA ASN A 103 15.20 11.42 11.46
C ASN A 103 15.29 12.71 12.28
N GLN A 104 14.76 13.82 11.78
CA GLN A 104 14.68 15.07 12.53
C GLN A 104 13.55 15.09 13.55
N THR A 105 12.44 14.40 13.25
CA THR A 105 11.21 14.48 14.05
C THR A 105 10.97 13.28 14.96
N LEU A 106 11.66 12.16 14.75
CA LEU A 106 11.44 10.89 15.47
C LEU A 106 11.61 10.99 17.00
N PHE A 107 12.34 11.99 17.51
CA PHE A 107 12.56 12.19 18.94
C PHE A 107 11.25 12.36 19.72
N PHE A 108 10.20 12.89 19.10
CA PHE A 108 8.89 13.02 19.72
C PHE A 108 8.28 11.63 20.01
N SER A 109 8.27 10.76 19.03
CA SER A 109 7.73 9.41 19.19
C SER A 109 8.53 8.59 20.17
N LEU A 110 9.86 8.76 20.23
CA LEU A 110 10.74 8.10 21.20
C LEU A 110 10.45 8.59 22.61
N TRP A 111 10.45 9.92 22.82
CA TRP A 111 10.11 10.51 24.11
C TRP A 111 8.72 10.07 24.58
N TRP A 112 7.71 10.06 23.69
CA TRP A 112 6.35 9.65 24.03
C TRP A 112 6.28 8.19 24.49
N LYS A 113 6.99 7.31 23.81
CA LYS A 113 7.09 5.89 24.19
C LYS A 113 7.83 5.69 25.51
N GLU A 114 8.88 6.46 25.78
CA GLU A 114 9.65 6.36 27.01
C GLU A 114 8.92 6.94 28.23
N LEU A 115 8.01 7.89 28.03
CA LEU A 115 7.29 8.55 29.12
C LEU A 115 6.61 7.51 30.03
N ALA A 116 6.69 7.72 31.36
CA ALA A 116 6.05 6.85 32.34
C ALA A 116 4.54 6.75 32.10
N ASP A 117 3.95 5.55 32.22
CA ASP A 117 2.57 5.27 31.84
C ASP A 117 1.56 6.18 32.56
N GLN A 118 1.81 6.50 33.85
CA GLN A 118 0.93 7.41 34.59
C GLN A 118 0.94 8.85 34.03
N LYS A 119 2.10 9.32 33.54
CA LYS A 119 2.24 10.64 32.93
C LYS A 119 1.59 10.65 31.53
N ALA A 120 1.83 9.60 30.75
CA ALA A 120 1.22 9.43 29.45
C ALA A 120 -0.31 9.40 29.55
N GLU A 121 -0.89 8.62 30.48
CA GLU A 121 -2.34 8.56 30.69
C GLU A 121 -2.92 9.92 31.09
N ALA A 122 -2.22 10.69 31.93
CA ALA A 122 -2.65 12.01 32.31
C ALA A 122 -2.74 13.00 31.12
N LEU A 123 -1.85 12.86 30.12
CA LEU A 123 -1.89 13.63 28.88
C LEU A 123 -2.96 13.08 27.92
N MET A 124 -3.01 11.75 27.68
CA MET A 124 -3.98 11.11 26.81
C MET A 124 -5.43 11.38 27.22
N SER A 125 -5.71 11.35 28.54
CA SER A 125 -7.08 11.59 29.03
C SER A 125 -7.65 12.97 28.72
N ARG A 126 -6.79 13.93 28.33
CA ARG A 126 -7.15 15.31 27.97
C ARG A 126 -7.03 15.57 26.46
N SER A 127 -6.55 14.59 25.68
CA SER A 127 -6.22 14.77 24.25
C SER A 127 -7.33 14.37 23.28
N ASP A 128 -8.55 14.12 23.77
CA ASP A 128 -9.75 13.80 23.00
C ASP A 128 -9.49 13.02 21.67
N GLY A 129 -9.55 13.66 20.52
CA GLY A 129 -9.41 13.04 19.22
C GLY A 129 -8.04 12.40 18.92
N TYR A 130 -6.99 12.73 19.70
CA TYR A 130 -5.64 12.14 19.54
C TYR A 130 -5.40 10.97 20.48
N ARG A 131 -6.31 10.68 21.43
CA ARG A 131 -6.08 9.66 22.45
C ARG A 131 -5.67 8.31 21.85
N TYR A 132 -6.44 7.81 20.89
CA TYR A 132 -6.19 6.51 20.29
C TYR A 132 -4.85 6.43 19.56
N TRP A 133 -4.51 7.43 18.76
CA TRP A 133 -3.22 7.53 18.08
C TRP A 133 -2.03 7.53 19.06
N LEU A 134 -2.17 8.25 20.16
CA LEU A 134 -1.16 8.27 21.22
C LEU A 134 -1.02 6.92 21.94
N GLU A 135 -2.14 6.25 22.17
CA GLU A 135 -2.17 4.90 22.75
C GLU A 135 -1.51 3.89 21.80
N GLU A 136 -1.91 3.86 20.55
CA GLU A 136 -1.35 2.98 19.51
C GLU A 136 0.17 3.14 19.38
N MET A 137 0.66 4.38 19.35
CA MET A 137 2.10 4.65 19.30
C MET A 137 2.86 3.97 20.47
N ARG A 138 2.26 3.89 21.64
CA ARG A 138 2.88 3.25 22.81
C ARG A 138 2.90 1.72 22.75
N HIS A 139 2.08 1.10 21.93
CA HIS A 139 2.16 -0.35 21.69
C HIS A 139 3.51 -0.77 21.14
N PHE A 140 4.21 0.12 20.42
CA PHE A 140 5.56 -0.12 19.89
C PHE A 140 6.69 0.08 20.93
N LYS A 141 6.41 0.57 22.15
CA LYS A 141 7.41 0.83 23.19
C LYS A 141 8.37 -0.35 23.43
N PRO A 142 7.92 -1.62 23.54
CA PRO A 142 8.81 -2.76 23.78
C PRO A 142 9.77 -3.07 22.63
N HIS A 143 9.48 -2.53 21.44
CA HIS A 143 10.16 -2.82 20.16
C HIS A 143 10.93 -1.60 19.62
N THR A 144 11.01 -0.54 20.42
CA THR A 144 11.67 0.71 20.06
C THR A 144 13.15 0.63 20.40
N LEU A 145 14.01 1.06 19.48
CA LEU A 145 15.45 1.11 19.66
C LEU A 145 15.91 2.51 20.08
N SER A 146 17.20 2.69 20.31
CA SER A 146 17.75 4.03 20.59
C SER A 146 17.61 4.97 19.38
N GLU A 147 17.59 6.27 19.63
CA GLU A 147 17.48 7.29 18.56
C GLU A 147 18.57 7.11 17.48
N ALA A 148 19.78 6.74 17.88
CA ALA A 148 20.86 6.53 16.91
C ALA A 148 20.63 5.30 16.03
N GLU A 149 20.10 4.21 16.59
CA GLU A 149 19.77 2.98 15.85
C GLU A 149 18.60 3.22 14.91
N GLU A 150 17.51 3.84 15.37
CA GLU A 150 16.36 4.16 14.53
C GLU A 150 16.76 5.06 13.34
N LYS A 151 17.58 6.08 13.57
CA LYS A 151 18.11 6.95 12.48
C LYS A 151 18.92 6.18 11.43
N VAL A 152 19.73 5.22 11.88
CA VAL A 152 20.52 4.39 10.94
C VAL A 152 19.59 3.48 10.13
N ILE A 153 18.59 2.86 10.77
CA ILE A 153 17.60 2.00 10.11
C ILE A 153 16.84 2.80 9.06
N ASN A 154 16.28 3.96 9.40
CA ASN A 154 15.53 4.80 8.45
C ASN A 154 16.33 5.12 7.18
N ILE A 155 17.61 5.52 7.31
CA ILE A 155 18.46 5.80 6.15
C ILE A 155 18.78 4.53 5.35
N LYS A 156 19.03 3.41 6.03
CA LYS A 156 19.37 2.15 5.39
C LYS A 156 18.18 1.51 4.68
N ASP A 157 16.97 1.71 5.19
CA ASP A 157 15.73 1.21 4.58
C ASP A 157 15.46 1.80 3.20
N VAL A 158 15.74 3.09 3.01
CA VAL A 158 15.63 3.72 1.67
C VAL A 158 16.50 3.00 0.64
N ASN A 159 17.75 2.70 1.01
CA ASN A 159 18.72 2.05 0.11
C ASN A 159 18.72 0.52 0.19
N GLY A 160 17.96 -0.05 1.09
CA GLY A 160 17.81 -1.48 1.35
C GLY A 160 16.44 -2.00 0.91
N LYS A 161 15.52 -2.21 1.86
CA LYS A 161 14.23 -2.85 1.60
C LYS A 161 13.37 -2.08 0.58
N HIS A 162 13.31 -0.74 0.65
CA HIS A 162 12.51 0.05 -0.28
C HIS A 162 13.09 -0.02 -1.70
N ALA A 163 14.42 0.06 -1.84
CA ALA A 163 15.08 -0.09 -3.13
C ALA A 163 14.84 -1.48 -3.76
N GLN A 164 14.78 -2.55 -2.96
CA GLN A 164 14.47 -3.89 -3.44
C GLN A 164 13.03 -3.99 -3.97
N VAL A 165 12.08 -3.36 -3.31
CA VAL A 165 10.68 -3.31 -3.78
C VAL A 165 10.57 -2.52 -5.08
N THR A 166 11.19 -1.34 -5.15
CA THR A 166 11.24 -0.52 -6.38
C THR A 166 11.85 -1.27 -7.56
N LEU A 167 12.93 -2.03 -7.32
CA LEU A 167 13.54 -2.88 -8.35
C LEU A 167 12.61 -4.01 -8.80
N TYR A 168 11.92 -4.65 -7.86
CA TYR A 168 10.92 -5.67 -8.19
C TYR A 168 9.82 -5.10 -9.09
N ASP A 169 9.26 -3.95 -8.74
CA ASP A 169 8.22 -3.31 -9.53
C ASP A 169 8.73 -2.91 -10.93
N SER A 170 9.92 -2.32 -11.01
CA SER A 170 10.54 -1.95 -12.28
C SER A 170 10.85 -3.15 -13.18
N ILE A 171 11.22 -4.29 -12.62
CA ILE A 171 11.48 -5.53 -13.36
C ILE A 171 10.16 -6.13 -13.84
N THR A 172 9.20 -6.33 -12.94
CA THR A 172 7.98 -7.09 -13.26
C THR A 172 6.99 -6.31 -14.12
N ASN A 173 6.93 -4.99 -14.01
CA ASN A 173 6.04 -4.17 -14.82
C ASN A 173 6.47 -4.07 -16.30
N ARG A 174 7.71 -4.40 -16.63
CA ARG A 174 8.15 -4.48 -18.04
C ARG A 174 7.85 -5.82 -18.72
N TYR A 175 7.29 -6.79 -17.99
CA TYR A 175 7.01 -8.10 -18.57
C TYR A 175 5.93 -8.00 -19.65
N VAL A 176 6.23 -8.65 -20.79
CA VAL A 176 5.31 -8.82 -21.90
C VAL A 176 4.95 -10.30 -21.99
N PHE A 177 3.68 -10.61 -21.94
CA PHE A 177 3.13 -11.96 -21.97
C PHE A 177 2.58 -12.26 -23.38
N LYS A 178 2.84 -13.44 -23.89
CA LYS A 178 2.42 -13.87 -25.23
C LYS A 178 1.45 -15.02 -25.15
N VAL A 179 0.25 -14.81 -25.65
CA VAL A 179 -0.81 -15.84 -25.67
C VAL A 179 -1.47 -15.85 -27.05
N GLU A 180 -1.73 -17.05 -27.58
CA GLU A 180 -2.52 -17.23 -28.77
C GLU A 180 -4.00 -17.03 -28.45
N VAL A 181 -4.63 -16.06 -29.12
CA VAL A 181 -6.05 -15.74 -29.00
C VAL A 181 -6.63 -15.69 -30.40
N ASP A 182 -7.62 -16.53 -30.68
CA ASP A 182 -8.28 -16.63 -32.00
C ASP A 182 -7.29 -16.98 -33.14
N GLY A 183 -6.24 -17.76 -32.85
CA GLY A 183 -5.23 -18.18 -33.83
C GLY A 183 -4.14 -17.14 -34.11
N GLU A 184 -4.10 -16.05 -33.36
CA GLU A 184 -3.07 -15.00 -33.44
C GLU A 184 -2.33 -14.87 -32.11
N GLU A 185 -0.99 -14.78 -32.15
CA GLU A 185 -0.18 -14.46 -30.99
C GLU A 185 -0.37 -12.98 -30.61
N LYS A 186 -0.82 -12.73 -29.38
CA LYS A 186 -1.01 -11.37 -28.84
C LYS A 186 -0.04 -11.11 -27.70
N GLU A 187 0.59 -9.96 -27.73
CA GLU A 187 1.38 -9.42 -26.64
C GLU A 187 0.47 -8.68 -25.66
N MET A 188 0.63 -8.95 -24.37
CA MET A 188 -0.26 -8.46 -23.32
C MET A 188 0.52 -7.99 -22.10
N THR A 189 -0.03 -6.99 -21.42
CA THR A 189 0.38 -6.65 -20.05
C THR A 189 -0.15 -7.69 -19.05
N ARG A 190 0.36 -7.66 -17.84
CA ARG A 190 -0.13 -8.53 -16.75
C ARG A 190 -1.63 -8.34 -16.49
N GLY A 191 -2.11 -7.09 -16.52
CA GLY A 191 -3.53 -6.77 -16.35
C GLY A 191 -4.40 -7.44 -17.41
N GLN A 192 -4.03 -7.31 -18.69
CA GLN A 192 -4.73 -7.93 -19.82
C GLN A 192 -4.70 -9.46 -19.73
N LEU A 193 -3.54 -10.04 -19.38
CA LEU A 193 -3.41 -11.49 -19.19
C LEU A 193 -4.35 -12.01 -18.09
N THR A 194 -4.50 -11.28 -17.00
CA THR A 194 -5.35 -11.67 -15.86
C THR A 194 -6.82 -11.77 -16.26
N VAL A 195 -7.28 -10.97 -17.20
CA VAL A 195 -8.65 -11.08 -17.76
C VAL A 195 -8.85 -12.44 -18.41
N LEU A 196 -7.86 -12.94 -19.14
CA LEU A 196 -7.93 -14.28 -19.76
C LEU A 196 -7.94 -15.40 -18.72
N VAL A 197 -7.14 -15.25 -17.63
CA VAL A 197 -7.12 -16.22 -16.50
C VAL A 197 -8.49 -16.32 -15.83
N GLN A 198 -9.31 -15.29 -15.89
CA GLN A 198 -10.67 -15.26 -15.31
C GLN A 198 -11.77 -15.51 -16.34
N GLY A 199 -11.43 -15.67 -17.61
CA GLY A 199 -12.37 -15.86 -18.72
C GLY A 199 -13.12 -17.20 -18.68
N SER A 200 -14.13 -17.33 -19.54
CA SER A 200 -14.96 -18.55 -19.67
C SER A 200 -14.24 -19.69 -20.40
N ASP A 201 -13.32 -19.39 -21.32
CA ASP A 201 -12.60 -20.40 -22.11
C ASP A 201 -11.53 -21.10 -21.26
N PRO A 202 -11.64 -22.44 -21.04
CA PRO A 202 -10.70 -23.18 -20.21
C PRO A 202 -9.29 -23.30 -20.80
N ASP A 203 -9.16 -23.28 -22.13
CA ASP A 203 -7.86 -23.39 -22.79
C ASP A 203 -7.11 -22.07 -22.77
N LEU A 204 -7.80 -20.95 -22.96
CA LEU A 204 -7.23 -19.62 -22.76
C LEU A 204 -6.84 -19.36 -21.31
N ARG A 205 -7.68 -19.76 -20.33
CA ARG A 205 -7.29 -19.68 -18.90
C ARG A 205 -6.02 -20.44 -18.61
N LYS A 206 -5.90 -21.68 -19.14
CA LYS A 206 -4.70 -22.49 -18.98
C LYS A 206 -3.47 -21.85 -19.61
N ALA A 207 -3.59 -21.40 -20.87
CA ALA A 207 -2.50 -20.79 -21.61
C ALA A 207 -2.01 -19.52 -20.92
N ALA A 208 -2.91 -18.63 -20.51
CA ALA A 208 -2.57 -17.39 -19.80
C ALA A 208 -1.91 -17.66 -18.44
N TYR A 209 -2.41 -18.65 -17.68
CA TYR A 209 -1.81 -19.04 -16.41
C TYR A 209 -0.40 -19.63 -16.59
N GLN A 210 -0.20 -20.47 -17.60
CA GLN A 210 1.10 -21.06 -17.88
C GLN A 210 2.11 -20.01 -18.36
N GLU A 211 1.70 -19.08 -19.19
CA GLU A 211 2.54 -17.99 -19.66
C GLU A 211 2.96 -17.05 -18.52
N LEU A 212 2.01 -16.71 -17.62
CA LEU A 212 2.34 -15.95 -16.41
C LEU A 212 3.49 -16.58 -15.64
N TYR A 213 3.38 -17.87 -15.34
CA TYR A 213 4.41 -18.57 -14.57
C TYR A 213 5.70 -18.80 -15.35
N ARG A 214 5.62 -18.93 -16.68
CA ARG A 214 6.81 -19.08 -17.54
C ARG A 214 7.69 -17.84 -17.41
N ILE A 215 7.12 -16.66 -17.59
CA ILE A 215 7.88 -15.39 -17.51
C ILE A 215 8.47 -15.19 -16.11
N TYR A 216 7.68 -15.40 -15.05
CA TYR A 216 8.21 -15.28 -13.68
C TYR A 216 9.25 -16.35 -13.34
N ALA A 217 9.18 -17.53 -13.94
CA ALA A 217 10.18 -18.58 -13.74
C ALA A 217 11.54 -18.24 -14.40
N ASP A 218 11.52 -17.57 -15.54
CA ASP A 218 12.74 -17.13 -16.22
C ASP A 218 13.59 -16.19 -15.35
N ASP A 219 12.95 -15.27 -14.63
CA ASP A 219 13.59 -14.36 -13.67
C ASP A 219 13.59 -14.91 -12.23
N GLY A 220 13.11 -16.13 -12.01
CA GLY A 220 12.97 -16.75 -10.70
C GLY A 220 14.21 -16.69 -9.80
N PRO A 221 15.42 -16.95 -10.30
CA PRO A 221 16.64 -16.81 -9.49
C PRO A 221 16.89 -15.40 -8.99
N ILE A 222 16.61 -14.35 -9.78
CA ILE A 222 16.79 -12.95 -9.41
C ILE A 222 15.71 -12.52 -8.41
N LEU A 223 14.44 -12.76 -8.75
CA LEU A 223 13.32 -12.43 -7.88
C LEU A 223 13.40 -13.18 -6.55
N GLY A 224 13.88 -14.44 -6.59
CA GLY A 224 14.12 -15.23 -5.38
C GLY A 224 15.21 -14.65 -4.48
N GLN A 225 16.28 -14.08 -5.05
CA GLN A 225 17.32 -13.38 -4.26
C GLN A 225 16.78 -12.09 -3.64
N MET A 226 16.00 -11.31 -4.37
CA MET A 226 15.35 -10.11 -3.83
C MET A 226 14.43 -10.47 -2.65
N TYR A 227 13.58 -11.48 -2.81
CA TYR A 227 12.70 -11.96 -1.76
C TYR A 227 13.47 -12.46 -0.53
N GLN A 228 14.53 -13.27 -0.73
CA GLN A 228 15.37 -13.72 0.37
C GLN A 228 16.06 -12.57 1.12
N THR A 229 16.46 -11.51 0.40
CA THR A 229 17.06 -10.33 1.01
C THR A 229 16.05 -9.62 1.90
N LEU A 230 14.84 -9.39 1.42
CA LEU A 230 13.75 -8.78 2.20
C LEU A 230 13.39 -9.61 3.45
N ILE A 231 13.30 -10.94 3.32
CA ILE A 231 12.99 -11.83 4.47
C ILE A 231 14.09 -11.85 5.51
N ARG A 232 15.37 -11.81 5.09
CA ARG A 232 16.50 -11.75 6.03
C ARG A 232 16.54 -10.41 6.75
N ASP A 233 16.34 -9.32 6.02
CA ASP A 233 16.26 -7.98 6.56
C ASP A 233 15.12 -7.87 7.58
N TRP A 234 13.91 -8.32 7.22
CA TRP A 234 12.76 -8.39 8.10
C TRP A 234 13.06 -9.16 9.39
N ARG A 235 13.71 -10.31 9.27
CA ARG A 235 14.06 -11.12 10.43
C ARG A 235 15.09 -10.39 11.30
N SER A 236 16.17 -9.88 10.72
CA SER A 236 17.23 -9.21 11.46
C SER A 236 16.70 -8.01 12.22
N GLU A 237 15.88 -7.18 11.57
CA GLU A 237 15.30 -6.01 12.21
C GLU A 237 14.26 -6.41 13.26
N ASN A 238 13.23 -7.16 12.91
CA ASN A 238 12.09 -7.34 13.81
C ASN A 238 12.32 -8.41 14.89
N ILE A 239 13.03 -9.48 14.57
CA ILE A 239 13.28 -10.55 15.56
C ILE A 239 14.55 -10.31 16.35
N ASP A 240 15.66 -10.06 15.64
CA ASP A 240 16.97 -10.03 16.28
C ASP A 240 17.24 -8.68 16.99
N LEU A 241 16.79 -7.55 16.43
CA LEU A 241 16.97 -6.21 17.01
C LEU A 241 15.78 -5.77 17.85
N ARG A 242 14.56 -5.79 17.30
CA ARG A 242 13.34 -5.28 17.95
C ARG A 242 12.66 -6.29 18.87
N SER A 243 13.13 -7.54 18.93
CA SER A 243 12.66 -8.58 19.85
C SER A 243 11.17 -8.91 19.77
N TYR A 244 10.58 -8.89 18.57
CA TYR A 244 9.24 -9.43 18.39
C TYR A 244 9.23 -10.94 18.61
N ALA A 245 8.16 -11.47 19.21
CA ALA A 245 8.04 -12.89 19.54
C ALA A 245 7.98 -13.79 18.29
N ALA A 246 7.34 -13.32 17.23
CA ALA A 246 7.20 -14.02 15.95
C ALA A 246 7.23 -13.03 14.77
N PRO A 247 7.61 -13.46 13.56
CA PRO A 247 7.60 -12.57 12.39
C PRO A 247 6.24 -11.93 12.12
N ILE A 248 5.15 -12.64 12.36
CA ILE A 248 3.79 -12.12 12.15
C ILE A 248 3.40 -11.06 13.20
N SER A 249 3.94 -11.15 14.42
CA SER A 249 3.61 -10.22 15.51
C SER A 249 3.97 -8.77 15.15
N ALA A 250 5.11 -8.55 14.47
CA ALA A 250 5.48 -7.23 13.97
C ALA A 250 4.44 -6.67 12.99
N ARG A 251 3.95 -7.52 12.09
CA ARG A 251 2.90 -7.14 11.12
C ARG A 251 1.55 -6.91 11.80
N ASN A 252 1.20 -7.77 12.74
CA ASN A 252 -0.05 -7.65 13.48
C ASN A 252 -0.10 -6.34 14.27
N LEU A 253 0.98 -5.99 14.95
CA LEU A 253 1.08 -4.73 15.69
C LEU A 253 0.92 -3.51 14.77
N VAL A 254 1.56 -3.49 13.60
CA VAL A 254 1.39 -2.43 12.59
C VAL A 254 -0.05 -2.36 12.06
N ASN A 255 -0.76 -3.49 12.00
CA ASN A 255 -2.16 -3.55 11.60
C ASN A 255 -3.14 -3.29 12.76
N ASP A 256 -2.62 -2.98 13.95
CA ASP A 256 -3.41 -2.80 15.17
C ASP A 256 -4.29 -4.02 15.49
N LEU A 257 -3.73 -5.21 15.34
CA LEU A 257 -4.39 -6.49 15.59
C LEU A 257 -3.63 -7.29 16.65
N PRO A 258 -4.31 -7.79 17.69
CA PRO A 258 -3.74 -8.78 18.59
C PRO A 258 -3.39 -10.08 17.86
N ASP A 259 -2.27 -10.71 18.24
CA ASP A 259 -1.83 -11.99 17.64
C ASP A 259 -2.91 -13.08 17.75
N GLU A 260 -3.61 -13.15 18.88
CA GLU A 260 -4.67 -14.13 19.13
C GLU A 260 -5.84 -14.01 18.16
N VAL A 261 -6.15 -12.81 17.67
CA VAL A 261 -7.22 -12.60 16.68
C VAL A 261 -6.85 -13.24 15.35
N VAL A 262 -5.59 -13.09 14.94
CA VAL A 262 -5.07 -13.70 13.72
C VAL A 262 -5.01 -15.21 13.84
N ASP A 263 -4.53 -15.73 14.97
CA ASP A 263 -4.48 -17.17 15.26
C ASP A 263 -5.88 -17.79 15.22
N ILE A 264 -6.88 -17.16 15.86
CA ILE A 264 -8.27 -17.61 15.82
C ILE A 264 -8.81 -17.61 14.38
N LEU A 265 -8.51 -16.59 13.58
CA LEU A 265 -8.94 -16.53 12.18
C LEU A 265 -8.36 -17.69 11.35
N LEU A 266 -7.08 -17.99 11.53
CA LEU A 266 -6.40 -19.09 10.85
C LEU A 266 -6.99 -20.44 11.29
N ASP A 267 -7.15 -20.66 12.56
CA ASP A 267 -7.76 -21.86 13.14
C ASP A 267 -9.20 -22.09 12.63
N LEU A 268 -10.02 -21.04 12.62
CA LEU A 268 -11.39 -21.14 12.11
C LEU A 268 -11.41 -21.40 10.61
N SER A 269 -10.50 -20.82 9.85
CA SER A 269 -10.38 -21.06 8.41
C SER A 269 -10.02 -22.53 8.13
N GLU A 270 -9.06 -23.08 8.88
CA GLU A 270 -8.67 -24.48 8.77
C GLU A 270 -9.83 -25.43 9.18
N LYS A 271 -10.46 -25.19 10.32
CA LYS A 271 -11.60 -25.99 10.82
C LYS A 271 -12.80 -25.99 9.88
N ASN A 272 -12.97 -24.94 9.09
CA ASN A 272 -14.07 -24.80 8.13
C ASN A 272 -13.64 -25.04 6.66
N ALA A 273 -12.46 -25.58 6.42
CA ALA A 273 -11.94 -25.83 5.07
C ALA A 273 -12.84 -26.76 4.23
N ASP A 274 -13.61 -27.66 4.87
CA ASP A 274 -14.56 -28.55 4.23
C ASP A 274 -15.70 -27.82 3.50
N ILE A 275 -16.09 -26.64 3.98
CA ILE A 275 -17.08 -25.76 3.33
C ILE A 275 -16.58 -25.34 1.95
N PHE A 276 -15.32 -24.87 1.88
CA PHE A 276 -14.69 -24.47 0.62
C PHE A 276 -14.43 -25.68 -0.29
N GLN A 277 -14.04 -26.81 0.27
CA GLN A 277 -13.88 -28.07 -0.49
C GLN A 277 -15.19 -28.54 -1.13
N ARG A 278 -16.32 -28.42 -0.42
CA ARG A 278 -17.64 -28.72 -0.99
C ARG A 278 -17.99 -27.77 -2.11
N TYR A 279 -17.76 -26.48 -1.90
CA TYR A 279 -17.98 -25.44 -2.93
C TYR A 279 -17.14 -25.73 -4.19
N PHE A 280 -15.86 -26.04 -4.05
CA PHE A 280 -15.00 -26.34 -5.20
C PHE A 280 -15.41 -27.62 -5.93
N LYS A 281 -15.85 -28.66 -5.22
CA LYS A 281 -16.40 -29.85 -5.84
C LYS A 281 -17.71 -29.55 -6.60
N TYR A 282 -18.55 -28.69 -6.05
CA TYR A 282 -19.78 -28.25 -6.71
C TYR A 282 -19.45 -27.38 -7.95
N LYS A 283 -18.54 -26.44 -7.82
CA LYS A 283 -18.09 -25.61 -8.95
C LYS A 283 -17.48 -26.44 -10.07
N ALA A 284 -16.69 -27.48 -9.76
CA ALA A 284 -16.15 -28.38 -10.77
C ALA A 284 -17.27 -29.03 -11.60
N LYS A 285 -18.34 -29.51 -10.93
CA LYS A 285 -19.51 -30.08 -11.62
C LYS A 285 -20.22 -29.07 -12.53
N LEU A 286 -20.38 -27.81 -12.07
CA LEU A 286 -21.00 -26.76 -12.87
C LEU A 286 -20.18 -26.45 -14.13
N LEU A 287 -18.85 -26.57 -14.04
CA LEU A 287 -17.93 -26.33 -15.16
C LEU A 287 -17.70 -27.59 -16.02
N GLY A 288 -18.36 -28.73 -15.71
CA GLY A 288 -18.15 -29.97 -16.43
C GLY A 288 -16.77 -30.60 -16.25
N LEU A 289 -16.10 -30.33 -15.13
CA LEU A 289 -14.76 -30.79 -14.81
C LEU A 289 -14.78 -31.86 -13.73
N ASP A 290 -13.93 -32.88 -13.85
CA ASP A 290 -13.74 -33.88 -12.80
C ASP A 290 -13.09 -33.27 -11.55
N LYS A 291 -12.16 -32.33 -11.74
CA LYS A 291 -11.44 -31.64 -10.69
C LYS A 291 -11.06 -30.21 -11.14
N LEU A 292 -11.24 -29.22 -10.24
CA LEU A 292 -10.75 -27.87 -10.47
C LEU A 292 -9.22 -27.86 -10.45
N ARG A 293 -8.64 -27.18 -11.42
CA ARG A 293 -7.24 -26.80 -11.45
C ARG A 293 -7.11 -25.38 -10.87
N ARG A 294 -5.90 -24.94 -10.57
CA ARG A 294 -5.66 -23.60 -9.97
C ARG A 294 -6.27 -22.47 -10.81
N TYR A 295 -6.19 -22.55 -12.11
CA TYR A 295 -6.72 -21.55 -13.04
C TYR A 295 -8.24 -21.70 -13.33
N ASP A 296 -8.91 -22.70 -12.77
CA ASP A 296 -10.38 -22.82 -12.86
C ASP A 296 -11.10 -22.20 -11.66
N ILE A 297 -10.36 -21.81 -10.61
CA ILE A 297 -10.97 -21.31 -9.36
C ILE A 297 -11.79 -20.03 -9.62
N TYR A 298 -11.34 -19.17 -10.51
CA TYR A 298 -12.02 -17.91 -10.87
C TYR A 298 -12.88 -18.01 -12.14
N ALA A 299 -12.94 -19.19 -12.78
CA ALA A 299 -13.79 -19.38 -13.94
C ALA A 299 -15.25 -19.04 -13.63
N PRO A 300 -15.95 -18.29 -14.51
CA PRO A 300 -17.38 -18.02 -14.36
C PRO A 300 -18.18 -19.32 -14.50
N VAL A 301 -19.23 -19.48 -13.69
CA VAL A 301 -20.12 -20.64 -13.72
C VAL A 301 -21.39 -20.41 -14.54
N ALA A 302 -21.62 -19.18 -14.96
CA ALA A 302 -22.70 -18.80 -15.83
C ALA A 302 -22.12 -18.12 -17.09
N GLU A 303 -22.70 -18.44 -18.23
CA GLU A 303 -22.43 -17.69 -19.45
C GLU A 303 -23.05 -16.29 -19.31
N ALA A 304 -22.22 -15.26 -19.41
CA ALA A 304 -22.66 -13.88 -19.45
C ALA A 304 -22.09 -13.24 -20.71
N ASP A 305 -22.91 -13.16 -21.74
CA ASP A 305 -22.57 -12.49 -23.02
C ASP A 305 -22.60 -10.96 -22.91
N LYS A 306 -22.74 -10.44 -21.69
CA LYS A 306 -22.81 -8.98 -21.47
C LYS A 306 -21.42 -8.40 -21.39
N THR A 307 -21.10 -7.57 -22.35
CA THR A 307 -19.94 -6.68 -22.32
C THR A 307 -20.35 -5.30 -21.80
N TYR A 308 -19.47 -4.70 -21.03
CA TYR A 308 -19.62 -3.35 -20.51
C TYR A 308 -18.43 -2.55 -20.96
N ASP A 309 -18.66 -1.48 -21.73
CA ASP A 309 -17.65 -0.46 -21.92
C ASP A 309 -17.43 0.33 -20.62
N PHE A 310 -16.41 1.17 -20.60
CA PHE A 310 -16.04 1.89 -19.39
C PHE A 310 -17.15 2.86 -18.95
N ASP A 311 -17.73 3.62 -19.88
CA ASP A 311 -18.83 4.56 -19.60
C ASP A 311 -20.03 3.84 -18.97
N ARG A 312 -20.43 2.71 -19.55
CA ARG A 312 -21.53 1.91 -19.00
C ARG A 312 -21.21 1.34 -17.63
N ALA A 313 -19.96 0.91 -17.41
CA ALA A 313 -19.52 0.38 -16.10
C ALA A 313 -19.54 1.48 -15.03
N VAL A 314 -19.07 2.69 -15.34
CA VAL A 314 -19.14 3.84 -14.43
C VAL A 314 -20.57 4.20 -14.10
N ASN A 315 -21.45 4.34 -15.12
CA ASN A 315 -22.84 4.68 -14.91
C ASN A 315 -23.59 3.63 -14.09
N LEU A 316 -23.28 2.32 -14.28
CA LEU A 316 -23.85 1.25 -13.47
C LEU A 316 -23.40 1.33 -12.01
N THR A 317 -22.12 1.63 -11.78
CA THR A 317 -21.54 1.80 -10.44
C THR A 317 -22.18 2.98 -9.72
N LEU A 318 -22.29 4.13 -10.39
CA LEU A 318 -22.91 5.32 -9.82
C LEU A 318 -24.41 5.09 -9.51
N SER A 319 -25.15 4.39 -10.41
CA SER A 319 -26.54 4.02 -10.15
C SER A 319 -26.70 3.10 -8.93
N ALA A 320 -25.80 2.12 -8.77
CA ALA A 320 -25.83 1.23 -7.62
C ALA A 320 -25.53 1.96 -6.30
N PHE A 321 -24.63 2.94 -6.33
CA PHE A 321 -24.37 3.80 -5.17
C PHE A 321 -25.55 4.74 -4.88
N GLU A 322 -26.20 5.30 -5.92
CA GLU A 322 -27.39 6.14 -5.76
C GLU A 322 -28.54 5.36 -5.10
N ASP A 323 -28.75 4.10 -5.51
CA ASP A 323 -29.76 3.22 -4.91
C ASP A 323 -29.45 2.88 -3.44
N PHE A 324 -28.17 2.89 -3.05
CA PHE A 324 -27.75 2.65 -1.67
C PHE A 324 -27.83 3.93 -0.80
N ASP A 325 -27.17 5.00 -1.20
CA ASP A 325 -27.21 6.32 -0.56
C ASP A 325 -26.70 7.39 -1.56
N PRO A 326 -27.51 8.39 -1.91
CA PRO A 326 -27.13 9.46 -2.84
C PRO A 326 -25.81 10.17 -2.49
N ARG A 327 -25.48 10.28 -1.21
CA ARG A 327 -24.21 10.89 -0.76
C ARG A 327 -22.99 10.05 -1.16
N VAL A 328 -23.13 8.72 -1.18
CA VAL A 328 -22.06 7.81 -1.66
C VAL A 328 -21.90 7.96 -3.16
N ALA A 329 -23.01 8.06 -3.92
CA ALA A 329 -22.96 8.30 -5.35
C ALA A 329 -22.30 9.64 -5.70
N GLU A 330 -22.60 10.71 -4.95
CA GLU A 330 -21.97 12.03 -5.13
C GLU A 330 -20.46 11.99 -4.91
N LEU A 331 -19.98 11.33 -3.84
CA LEU A 331 -18.57 11.14 -3.56
C LEU A 331 -17.88 10.29 -4.66
N ALA A 332 -18.49 9.19 -5.07
CA ALA A 332 -17.96 8.34 -6.14
C ALA A 332 -17.90 9.08 -7.48
N LYS A 333 -18.96 9.86 -7.81
CA LYS A 333 -19.00 10.67 -9.02
C LYS A 333 -17.86 11.67 -9.08
N LYS A 334 -17.52 12.30 -7.96
CA LYS A 334 -16.40 13.24 -7.87
C LYS A 334 -15.07 12.56 -8.25
N VAL A 335 -14.83 11.32 -7.78
CA VAL A 335 -13.62 10.56 -8.11
C VAL A 335 -13.46 10.33 -9.62
N PHE A 336 -14.59 10.06 -10.32
CA PHE A 336 -14.58 9.91 -11.77
C PHE A 336 -14.44 11.25 -12.51
N ASP A 337 -15.18 12.27 -12.10
CA ASP A 337 -15.21 13.59 -12.75
C ASP A 337 -13.86 14.33 -12.62
N ASP A 338 -13.19 14.19 -11.48
CA ASP A 338 -11.88 14.80 -11.21
C ASP A 338 -10.70 13.99 -11.82
N GLY A 339 -11.00 12.84 -12.44
CA GLY A 339 -9.99 11.99 -13.09
C GLY A 339 -9.05 11.31 -12.11
N HIS A 340 -9.53 10.91 -10.92
CA HIS A 340 -8.73 10.26 -9.89
C HIS A 340 -8.63 8.72 -10.05
N ILE A 341 -9.03 8.20 -11.22
CA ILE A 341 -8.92 6.77 -11.55
C ILE A 341 -7.97 6.60 -12.73
N ASP A 342 -6.94 5.79 -12.53
CA ASP A 342 -6.14 5.25 -13.62
C ASP A 342 -6.91 4.06 -14.23
N SER A 343 -7.47 4.27 -15.41
CA SER A 343 -8.26 3.28 -16.11
C SER A 343 -7.54 2.66 -17.33
N GLU A 344 -6.29 3.03 -17.57
CA GLU A 344 -5.48 2.42 -18.63
C GLU A 344 -4.98 1.03 -18.19
N GLY A 345 -5.06 0.06 -19.12
CA GLY A 345 -4.55 -1.28 -18.88
C GLY A 345 -3.02 -1.32 -18.94
N ARG A 346 -2.39 -1.68 -17.85
CA ARG A 346 -0.92 -1.75 -17.68
C ARG A 346 -0.46 -3.13 -17.29
#